data_7004ebf7bad0c5bff538b8249e51a677
#
_entry.id   7004ebf7bad0c5bff538b8249e51a677
#
_cell.length_a   1.000
_cell.length_b   1.000
_cell.length_c   1.000
_cell.angle_alpha   90.00
_cell.angle_beta   90.00
_cell.angle_gamma   90.00
#
_symmetry.space_group_name_H-M   'P 1'
#
loop_
_entity.id
_entity.type
_entity.pdbx_description
1 polymer ?
#
loop_
_entity_poly.entity_id
_entity_poly.type
_entity_poly.pdbx_seq_one_letter_code
_entity_poly.pdbx_strand_id
1 'polypeptide(L)'
;IDEKTVELVLERPDISFTSTLASLGIVSKDYYTDDYGQKPLASGPFELVEWKKGQEMIVKPNEYYHGEKSPFKKITFLFFKDDDQALASASEGICDLIRVPYTAKDMQIEGFHPMSVKTIDNRGVSLPYVPNEGKFTDENTIAPDSPIGNDVTSDIAIRKALNIAMDRDEIIKDVLNGEATKATSIADGLPWYNEETAEIADGDIEGAKKILDEAGWKAGSDGIREKDGLRA
;
A
#
# COMPACT_ATOMS: atom_id res chain seq x y z
N ILE A 1 31.20 -8.20 -19.07
CA ILE A 1 32.37 -9.10 -18.99
C ILE A 1 32.34 -10.10 -20.14
N ASP A 2 31.23 -10.75 -20.36
CA ASP A 2 30.96 -11.64 -21.49
C ASP A 2 29.46 -11.57 -21.87
N GLU A 3 29.03 -12.40 -22.86
CA GLU A 3 27.65 -12.38 -23.36
C GLU A 3 26.58 -12.74 -22.30
N LYS A 4 26.99 -13.31 -21.17
CA LYS A 4 26.09 -13.79 -20.11
C LYS A 4 26.40 -13.21 -18.72
N THR A 5 27.45 -12.39 -18.61
CA THR A 5 27.92 -11.85 -17.34
C THR A 5 27.84 -10.33 -17.33
N VAL A 6 27.09 -9.81 -16.37
CA VAL A 6 26.97 -8.36 -16.09
C VAL A 6 27.65 -8.08 -14.76
N GLU A 7 28.52 -7.07 -14.74
CA GLU A 7 29.13 -6.54 -13.52
C GLU A 7 28.49 -5.18 -13.19
N LEU A 8 28.03 -5.03 -11.97
CA LEU A 8 27.44 -3.79 -11.46
C LEU A 8 28.40 -3.23 -10.41
N VAL A 9 28.99 -2.08 -10.72
CA VAL A 9 29.94 -1.38 -9.83
C VAL A 9 29.21 -0.23 -9.15
N LEU A 10 29.16 -0.26 -7.81
CA LEU A 10 28.53 0.77 -7.00
C LEU A 10 29.58 1.78 -6.53
N GLU A 11 29.22 3.06 -6.50
CA GLU A 11 30.07 4.12 -5.96
C GLU A 11 30.30 3.99 -4.43
N ARG A 12 29.35 3.37 -3.73
CA ARG A 12 29.39 3.08 -2.30
C ARG A 12 28.70 1.77 -2.00
N PRO A 13 29.06 1.06 -0.92
CA PRO A 13 28.34 -0.13 -0.47
C PRO A 13 26.86 0.19 -0.21
N ASP A 14 25.98 -0.64 -0.74
CA ASP A 14 24.54 -0.56 -0.53
C ASP A 14 23.98 -1.96 -0.22
N ILE A 15 23.56 -2.16 1.02
CA ILE A 15 23.03 -3.43 1.50
C ILE A 15 21.68 -3.76 0.87
N SER A 16 20.94 -2.76 0.41
CA SER A 16 19.61 -2.93 -0.21
C SER A 16 19.69 -3.20 -1.72
N PHE A 17 20.87 -3.11 -2.31
CA PHE A 17 21.06 -3.14 -3.77
C PHE A 17 20.47 -4.40 -4.43
N THR A 18 20.68 -5.58 -3.84
CA THR A 18 20.13 -6.84 -4.38
C THR A 18 18.60 -6.87 -4.35
N SER A 19 17.99 -6.30 -3.31
CA SER A 19 16.53 -6.17 -3.21
C SER A 19 15.99 -5.16 -4.24
N THR A 20 16.72 -4.08 -4.47
CA THR A 20 16.38 -3.08 -5.50
C THR A 20 16.45 -3.71 -6.89
N LEU A 21 17.48 -4.52 -7.17
CA LEU A 21 17.58 -5.25 -8.45
C LEU A 21 16.42 -6.20 -8.70
N ALA A 22 15.86 -6.82 -7.65
CA ALA A 22 14.71 -7.71 -7.79
C ALA A 22 13.44 -7.00 -8.28
N SER A 23 13.35 -5.68 -8.08
CA SER A 23 12.23 -4.85 -8.54
C SER A 23 12.45 -4.18 -9.90
N LEU A 24 13.68 -4.27 -10.46
CA LEU A 24 14.00 -3.68 -11.76
C LEU A 24 13.65 -4.63 -12.89
N GLY A 25 12.80 -4.19 -13.80
CA GLY A 25 12.55 -4.89 -15.05
C GLY A 25 13.75 -4.81 -15.99
N ILE A 26 14.20 -5.94 -16.51
CA ILE A 26 15.21 -5.99 -17.56
C ILE A 26 14.52 -5.93 -18.91
N VAL A 27 14.86 -4.95 -19.71
CA VAL A 27 14.27 -4.71 -21.03
C VAL A 27 15.29 -4.84 -22.15
N SER A 28 14.85 -5.29 -23.32
CA SER A 28 15.71 -5.37 -24.51
C SER A 28 15.96 -3.97 -25.05
N LYS A 29 17.24 -3.63 -25.23
CA LYS A 29 17.65 -2.33 -25.80
C LYS A 29 17.03 -2.07 -27.17
N ASP A 30 16.93 -3.09 -28.00
CA ASP A 30 16.46 -2.95 -29.39
C ASP A 30 14.94 -2.73 -29.47
N TYR A 31 14.20 -3.05 -28.40
CA TYR A 31 12.76 -2.91 -28.32
C TYR A 31 12.30 -1.82 -27.34
N TYR A 32 13.24 -1.13 -26.70
CA TYR A 32 12.91 -0.06 -25.75
C TYR A 32 12.64 1.23 -26.52
N THR A 33 11.37 1.51 -26.75
CA THR A 33 10.84 2.64 -27.52
C THR A 33 9.96 3.52 -26.63
N ASP A 34 9.60 4.71 -27.09
CA ASP A 34 8.74 5.64 -26.36
C ASP A 34 7.36 5.06 -26.03
N ASP A 35 6.88 4.10 -26.81
CA ASP A 35 5.61 3.39 -26.57
C ASP A 35 5.79 2.03 -25.87
N TYR A 36 6.99 1.72 -25.37
CA TYR A 36 7.28 0.43 -24.69
C TYR A 36 6.29 0.09 -23.57
N GLY A 37 5.88 1.09 -22.77
CA GLY A 37 4.90 0.91 -21.70
C GLY A 37 3.51 0.47 -22.18
N GLN A 38 3.23 0.61 -23.50
CA GLN A 38 1.96 0.17 -24.11
C GLN A 38 2.11 -1.11 -24.93
N LYS A 39 3.33 -1.41 -25.36
CA LYS A 39 3.69 -2.61 -26.14
C LYS A 39 4.92 -3.29 -25.55
N PRO A 40 4.84 -3.75 -24.29
CA PRO A 40 6.00 -4.33 -23.63
C PRO A 40 6.42 -5.64 -24.30
N LEU A 41 7.74 -5.82 -24.44
CA LEU A 41 8.35 -7.11 -24.70
C LEU A 41 9.06 -7.58 -23.43
N ALA A 42 8.64 -8.67 -22.86
CA ALA A 42 9.12 -9.15 -21.58
C ALA A 42 9.40 -10.65 -21.59
N SER A 43 10.21 -11.10 -20.64
CA SER A 43 10.55 -12.52 -20.44
C SER A 43 9.63 -13.24 -19.46
N GLY A 44 8.54 -12.61 -19.01
CA GLY A 44 7.57 -13.15 -18.09
C GLY A 44 6.70 -14.27 -18.69
N PRO A 45 5.84 -14.90 -17.87
CA PRO A 45 5.01 -16.05 -18.28
C PRO A 45 3.93 -15.73 -19.30
N PHE A 46 3.60 -14.45 -19.47
CA PHE A 46 2.59 -13.99 -20.42
C PHE A 46 3.13 -12.87 -21.30
N GLU A 47 2.62 -12.76 -22.51
CA GLU A 47 2.85 -11.67 -23.44
C GLU A 47 1.55 -10.92 -23.74
N LEU A 48 1.65 -9.62 -23.97
CA LEU A 48 0.52 -8.77 -24.29
C LEU A 48 0.02 -9.03 -25.71
N VAL A 49 -1.29 -9.25 -25.85
CA VAL A 49 -1.96 -9.39 -27.16
C VAL A 49 -2.63 -8.07 -27.55
N GLU A 50 -3.40 -7.51 -26.64
CA GLU A 50 -4.16 -6.27 -26.86
C GLU A 50 -4.36 -5.54 -25.54
N TRP A 51 -4.33 -4.21 -25.58
CA TRP A 51 -4.68 -3.37 -24.45
C TRP A 51 -5.55 -2.19 -24.89
N LYS A 52 -6.84 -2.27 -24.54
CA LYS A 52 -7.79 -1.15 -24.65
C LYS A 52 -7.85 -0.42 -23.32
N LYS A 53 -7.14 0.70 -23.21
CA LYS A 53 -7.01 1.46 -21.96
C LYS A 53 -8.36 1.75 -21.31
N GLY A 54 -8.47 1.43 -20.02
CA GLY A 54 -9.69 1.62 -19.23
C GLY A 54 -10.83 0.65 -19.54
N GLN A 55 -10.64 -0.33 -20.42
CA GLN A 55 -11.63 -1.33 -20.78
C GLN A 55 -11.13 -2.75 -20.52
N GLU A 56 -10.16 -3.20 -21.30
CA GLU A 56 -9.65 -4.57 -21.19
C GLU A 56 -8.17 -4.67 -21.56
N MET A 57 -7.51 -5.70 -21.01
CA MET A 57 -6.17 -6.11 -21.43
C MET A 57 -6.18 -7.63 -21.64
N ILE A 58 -5.68 -8.07 -22.78
CA ILE A 58 -5.62 -9.47 -23.16
C ILE A 58 -4.17 -9.91 -23.21
N VAL A 59 -3.88 -11.00 -22.50
CA VAL A 59 -2.57 -11.65 -22.53
C VAL A 59 -2.70 -13.12 -22.90
N LYS A 60 -1.63 -13.69 -23.47
CA LYS A 60 -1.50 -15.11 -23.75
C LYS A 60 -0.19 -15.67 -23.19
N PRO A 61 -0.03 -16.99 -23.01
CA PRO A 61 1.23 -17.56 -22.58
C PRO A 61 2.38 -17.15 -23.51
N ASN A 62 3.50 -16.79 -22.91
CA ASN A 62 4.75 -16.53 -23.62
C ASN A 62 5.44 -17.84 -23.92
N GLU A 63 5.63 -18.16 -25.20
CA GLU A 63 6.27 -19.39 -25.64
C GLU A 63 7.76 -19.48 -25.22
N TYR A 64 8.40 -18.33 -25.02
CA TYR A 64 9.81 -18.23 -24.65
C TYR A 64 10.03 -18.17 -23.13
N TYR A 65 8.96 -18.26 -22.33
CA TYR A 65 9.10 -18.27 -20.89
C TYR A 65 9.89 -19.47 -20.40
N HIS A 66 10.89 -19.21 -19.55
CA HIS A 66 11.83 -20.23 -19.05
C HIS A 66 11.29 -21.09 -17.90
N GLY A 67 10.20 -20.67 -17.26
CA GLY A 67 9.55 -21.40 -16.17
C GLY A 67 8.43 -22.31 -16.64
N GLU A 68 7.62 -22.77 -15.69
CA GLU A 68 6.44 -23.58 -15.98
C GLU A 68 5.39 -22.78 -16.77
N LYS A 69 4.91 -23.38 -17.85
CA LYS A 69 3.95 -22.72 -18.73
C LYS A 69 2.56 -22.74 -18.12
N SER A 70 1.86 -21.61 -18.26
CA SER A 70 0.47 -21.48 -17.81
C SER A 70 -0.44 -22.49 -18.52
N PRO A 71 -1.40 -23.10 -17.80
CA PRO A 71 -2.45 -23.93 -18.40
C PRO A 71 -3.49 -23.12 -19.18
N PHE A 72 -3.56 -21.80 -18.95
CA PHE A 72 -4.51 -20.92 -19.63
C PHE A 72 -4.00 -20.54 -21.01
N LYS A 73 -4.87 -20.61 -22.02
CA LYS A 73 -4.56 -20.19 -23.40
C LYS A 73 -4.65 -18.65 -23.57
N LYS A 74 -5.44 -18.01 -22.74
CA LYS A 74 -5.69 -16.57 -22.76
C LYS A 74 -6.18 -16.12 -21.38
N ILE A 75 -5.76 -14.96 -20.94
CA ILE A 75 -6.34 -14.25 -19.79
C ILE A 75 -6.80 -12.88 -20.27
N THR A 76 -8.02 -12.51 -19.93
CA THR A 76 -8.59 -11.19 -20.21
C THR A 76 -8.79 -10.46 -18.88
N PHE A 77 -8.12 -9.35 -18.68
CA PHE A 77 -8.35 -8.44 -17.57
C PHE A 77 -9.40 -7.41 -17.98
N LEU A 78 -10.50 -7.33 -17.25
CA LEU A 78 -11.52 -6.31 -17.43
C LEU A 78 -11.33 -5.21 -16.40
N PHE A 79 -11.40 -3.96 -16.81
CA PHE A 79 -11.26 -2.80 -15.94
C PHE A 79 -12.61 -2.18 -15.67
N PHE A 80 -13.02 -2.19 -14.41
CA PHE A 80 -14.27 -1.59 -13.95
C PHE A 80 -14.00 -0.27 -13.27
N LYS A 81 -14.97 0.62 -13.29
CA LYS A 81 -14.88 1.93 -12.66
C LYS A 81 -14.91 1.84 -11.13
N ASP A 82 -15.65 0.86 -10.62
CA ASP A 82 -15.86 0.63 -9.19
C ASP A 82 -16.14 -0.85 -8.91
N ASP A 83 -16.17 -1.19 -7.62
CA ASP A 83 -16.37 -2.55 -7.15
C ASP A 83 -17.81 -3.04 -7.44
N ASP A 84 -18.80 -2.16 -7.47
CA ASP A 84 -20.20 -2.53 -7.75
C ASP A 84 -20.36 -3.05 -9.18
N GLN A 85 -19.69 -2.44 -10.14
CA GLN A 85 -19.67 -2.91 -11.52
C GLN A 85 -18.94 -4.26 -11.65
N ALA A 86 -17.85 -4.46 -10.91
CA ALA A 86 -17.14 -5.74 -10.89
C ALA A 86 -18.02 -6.86 -10.31
N LEU A 87 -18.73 -6.59 -9.21
CA LEU A 87 -19.66 -7.54 -8.58
C LEU A 87 -20.85 -7.88 -9.50
N ALA A 88 -21.43 -6.88 -10.15
CA ALA A 88 -22.50 -7.10 -11.14
C ALA A 88 -22.03 -7.98 -12.28
N SER A 89 -20.83 -7.71 -12.82
CA SER A 89 -20.21 -8.48 -13.89
C SER A 89 -19.99 -9.96 -13.52
N ALA A 90 -19.59 -10.24 -12.27
CA ALA A 90 -19.47 -11.60 -11.78
C ALA A 90 -20.85 -12.29 -11.68
N SER A 91 -21.84 -11.59 -11.16
CA SER A 91 -23.23 -12.11 -11.05
C SER A 91 -23.84 -12.44 -12.41
N GLU A 92 -23.41 -11.75 -13.46
CA GLU A 92 -23.82 -11.99 -14.85
C GLU A 92 -22.98 -13.09 -15.54
N GLY A 93 -21.99 -13.66 -14.85
CA GLY A 93 -21.12 -14.70 -15.40
C GLY A 93 -20.10 -14.20 -16.43
N ILE A 94 -19.78 -12.90 -16.43
CA ILE A 94 -18.81 -12.29 -17.34
C ILE A 94 -17.37 -12.55 -16.88
N CYS A 95 -17.14 -12.62 -15.56
CA CYS A 95 -15.84 -12.83 -14.95
C CYS A 95 -15.75 -14.20 -14.29
N ASP A 96 -14.59 -14.85 -14.39
CA ASP A 96 -14.24 -16.09 -13.67
C ASP A 96 -13.59 -15.83 -12.31
N LEU A 97 -12.96 -14.66 -12.16
CA LEU A 97 -12.29 -14.20 -10.96
C LEU A 97 -12.49 -12.71 -10.80
N ILE A 98 -12.87 -12.27 -9.61
CA ILE A 98 -12.97 -10.86 -9.27
C ILE A 98 -12.25 -10.58 -7.95
N ARG A 99 -11.69 -9.38 -7.81
CA ARG A 99 -11.31 -8.84 -6.51
C ARG A 99 -12.51 -8.12 -5.92
N VAL A 100 -12.85 -8.47 -4.68
CA VAL A 100 -13.94 -7.82 -3.95
C VAL A 100 -13.39 -7.03 -2.77
N PRO A 101 -14.04 -5.92 -2.37
CA PRO A 101 -13.70 -5.25 -1.12
C PRO A 101 -14.05 -6.16 0.08
N TYR A 102 -13.37 -5.94 1.20
CA TYR A 102 -13.65 -6.68 2.44
C TYR A 102 -15.10 -6.49 2.95
N THR A 103 -15.76 -5.40 2.56
CA THR A 103 -17.19 -5.15 2.85
C THR A 103 -18.12 -6.12 2.14
N ALA A 104 -17.67 -6.72 1.04
CA ALA A 104 -18.44 -7.66 0.24
C ALA A 104 -18.10 -9.15 0.54
N LYS A 105 -17.28 -9.45 1.56
CA LYS A 105 -16.82 -10.82 1.84
C LYS A 105 -17.95 -11.81 2.06
N ASP A 106 -19.06 -11.38 2.64
CA ASP A 106 -20.22 -12.21 2.95
C ASP A 106 -21.24 -12.29 1.80
N MET A 107 -20.98 -11.60 0.69
CA MET A 107 -21.83 -11.69 -0.50
C MET A 107 -21.75 -13.10 -1.10
N GLN A 108 -22.93 -13.64 -1.40
CA GLN A 108 -23.07 -14.90 -2.11
C GLN A 108 -23.31 -14.61 -3.59
N ILE A 109 -22.35 -14.98 -4.43
CA ILE A 109 -22.49 -14.93 -5.89
C ILE A 109 -22.54 -16.37 -6.38
N GLU A 110 -23.59 -16.74 -7.10
CA GLU A 110 -23.77 -18.10 -7.60
C GLU A 110 -22.56 -18.52 -8.45
N GLY A 111 -22.00 -19.70 -8.14
CA GLY A 111 -20.83 -20.24 -8.82
C GLY A 111 -19.48 -19.68 -8.34
N PHE A 112 -19.43 -18.70 -7.44
CA PHE A 112 -18.19 -18.16 -6.88
C PHE A 112 -17.94 -18.64 -5.45
N HIS A 113 -16.68 -18.81 -5.13
CA HIS A 113 -16.22 -19.14 -3.79
C HIS A 113 -15.29 -18.01 -3.28
N PRO A 114 -15.61 -17.37 -2.15
CA PRO A 114 -14.73 -16.35 -1.57
C PRO A 114 -13.43 -16.96 -1.09
N MET A 115 -12.32 -16.28 -1.36
CA MET A 115 -10.99 -16.64 -0.90
C MET A 115 -10.30 -15.40 -0.34
N SER A 116 -9.90 -15.47 0.92
CA SER A 116 -9.10 -14.43 1.56
C SER A 116 -7.61 -14.73 1.38
N VAL A 117 -6.88 -13.76 0.87
CA VAL A 117 -5.43 -13.87 0.63
C VAL A 117 -4.72 -12.93 1.60
N LYS A 118 -3.85 -13.50 2.45
CA LYS A 118 -2.99 -12.68 3.32
C LYS A 118 -1.98 -11.92 2.47
N THR A 119 -1.85 -10.63 2.75
CA THR A 119 -0.88 -9.74 2.13
C THR A 119 0.03 -9.14 3.19
N ILE A 120 1.12 -8.52 2.76
CA ILE A 120 1.98 -7.68 3.60
C ILE A 120 1.57 -6.20 3.53
N ASP A 121 0.39 -5.93 2.96
CA ASP A 121 -0.14 -4.57 2.84
C ASP A 121 -0.44 -4.00 4.23
N ASN A 122 0.18 -2.88 4.56
CA ASN A 122 0.07 -2.23 5.85
C ASN A 122 -0.69 -0.90 5.68
N ARG A 123 -1.70 -0.68 6.50
CA ARG A 123 -2.51 0.55 6.47
C ARG A 123 -2.36 1.30 7.78
N GLY A 124 -2.11 2.58 7.67
CA GLY A 124 -1.91 3.41 8.84
C GLY A 124 -2.08 4.90 8.54
N VAL A 125 -1.96 5.69 9.58
CA VAL A 125 -1.96 7.16 9.50
C VAL A 125 -0.53 7.64 9.66
N SER A 126 -0.01 8.34 8.64
CA SER A 126 1.27 9.01 8.71
C SER A 126 1.07 10.42 9.26
N LEU A 127 1.79 10.74 10.32
CA LEU A 127 1.74 12.05 10.97
C LEU A 127 3.05 12.80 10.72
N PRO A 128 3.02 14.05 10.26
CA PRO A 128 4.21 14.88 10.18
C PRO A 128 4.91 14.98 11.55
N TYR A 129 6.21 14.77 11.56
CA TYR A 129 7.02 14.79 12.79
C TYR A 129 7.93 16.04 12.91
N VAL A 130 7.88 16.92 11.93
CA VAL A 130 8.55 18.22 11.93
C VAL A 130 7.54 19.35 12.07
N PRO A 131 7.91 20.49 12.64
CA PRO A 131 7.06 21.69 12.64
C PRO A 131 6.71 22.14 11.22
N ASN A 132 5.71 23.00 11.11
CA ASN A 132 5.35 23.60 9.83
C ASN A 132 6.43 24.62 9.41
N GLU A 133 7.22 24.28 8.40
CA GLU A 133 8.32 25.08 7.87
C GLU A 133 7.97 25.80 6.55
N GLY A 134 6.70 25.86 6.19
CA GLY A 134 6.24 26.48 4.95
C GLY A 134 5.46 25.53 4.06
N LYS A 135 5.63 25.66 2.75
CA LYS A 135 4.91 24.85 1.76
C LYS A 135 5.86 24.23 0.75
N PHE A 136 5.48 23.09 0.21
CA PHE A 136 6.16 22.52 -0.95
C PHE A 136 6.00 23.46 -2.15
N THR A 137 7.12 23.84 -2.74
CA THR A 137 7.17 24.73 -3.93
C THR A 137 7.46 23.98 -5.22
N ASP A 138 7.80 22.71 -5.17
CA ASP A 138 8.07 21.88 -6.34
C ASP A 138 6.74 21.43 -6.97
N GLU A 139 6.48 21.86 -8.19
CA GLU A 139 5.29 21.50 -8.97
C GLU A 139 5.21 20.00 -9.29
N ASN A 140 6.33 19.28 -9.15
CA ASN A 140 6.39 17.84 -9.38
C ASN A 140 6.03 17.02 -8.13
N THR A 141 5.72 17.66 -7.01
CA THR A 141 5.25 16.94 -5.82
C THR A 141 3.80 16.49 -5.98
N ILE A 142 3.43 15.40 -5.27
CA ILE A 142 2.07 14.86 -5.27
C ILE A 142 1.04 15.88 -4.73
N ALA A 143 1.48 16.83 -3.91
CA ALA A 143 0.63 17.82 -3.26
C ALA A 143 1.32 19.19 -3.22
N PRO A 144 1.42 19.91 -4.36
CA PRO A 144 1.94 21.27 -4.39
C PRO A 144 1.11 22.16 -3.46
N ASP A 145 1.75 23.18 -2.88
CA ASP A 145 1.18 24.08 -1.87
C ASP A 145 0.78 23.45 -0.52
N SER A 146 1.02 22.16 -0.31
CA SER A 146 0.79 21.53 0.99
C SER A 146 1.80 22.01 2.01
N PRO A 147 1.42 22.13 3.29
CA PRO A 147 2.34 22.51 4.35
C PRO A 147 3.45 21.45 4.51
N ILE A 148 4.66 21.92 4.77
CA ILE A 148 5.78 21.08 5.18
C ILE A 148 5.69 20.94 6.70
N GLY A 149 5.31 19.74 7.17
CA GLY A 149 5.16 19.50 8.59
C GLY A 149 3.83 19.98 9.18
N ASN A 150 3.74 19.86 10.51
CA ASN A 150 2.56 20.29 11.29
C ASN A 150 2.99 20.58 12.73
N ASP A 151 2.67 21.76 13.24
CA ASP A 151 3.11 22.24 14.55
C ASP A 151 2.55 21.39 15.71
N VAL A 152 1.36 20.85 15.58
CA VAL A 152 0.73 20.00 16.61
C VAL A 152 1.35 18.60 16.59
N THR A 153 1.36 17.94 15.43
CA THR A 153 1.86 16.56 15.32
C THR A 153 3.38 16.44 15.36
N SER A 154 4.12 17.54 15.23
CA SER A 154 5.57 17.58 15.48
C SER A 154 5.91 17.30 16.95
N ASP A 155 4.99 17.59 17.89
CA ASP A 155 5.15 17.17 19.28
C ASP A 155 5.00 15.63 19.38
N ILE A 156 6.06 14.97 19.89
CA ILE A 156 6.08 13.53 20.06
C ILE A 156 4.98 13.02 21.00
N ALA A 157 4.56 13.83 21.98
CA ALA A 157 3.50 13.46 22.92
C ALA A 157 2.16 13.28 22.21
N ILE A 158 1.84 14.14 21.25
CA ILE A 158 0.64 14.01 20.40
C ILE A 158 0.67 12.69 19.65
N ARG A 159 1.78 12.37 18.97
CA ARG A 159 1.89 11.13 18.20
C ARG A 159 1.80 9.88 19.07
N LYS A 160 2.45 9.89 20.25
CA LYS A 160 2.37 8.79 21.20
C LYS A 160 0.96 8.60 21.75
N ALA A 161 0.30 9.71 22.12
CA ALA A 161 -1.06 9.66 22.64
C ALA A 161 -2.04 9.11 21.59
N LEU A 162 -1.97 9.61 20.34
CA LEU A 162 -2.78 9.09 19.24
C LEU A 162 -2.55 7.60 19.00
N ASN A 163 -1.30 7.15 19.06
CA ASN A 163 -0.96 5.75 18.79
C ASN A 163 -1.58 4.79 19.82
N ILE A 164 -1.56 5.13 21.11
CA ILE A 164 -2.13 4.26 22.16
C ILE A 164 -3.65 4.44 22.35
N ALA A 165 -4.19 5.60 21.97
CA ALA A 165 -5.63 5.85 22.04
C ALA A 165 -6.41 5.14 20.93
N MET A 166 -5.75 4.80 19.83
CA MET A 166 -6.38 4.11 18.71
C MET A 166 -6.79 2.70 19.13
N ASP A 167 -8.07 2.36 18.96
CA ASP A 167 -8.58 0.99 19.11
C ASP A 167 -8.54 0.28 17.76
N ARG A 168 -7.46 -0.49 17.57
CA ARG A 168 -7.25 -1.24 16.31
C ARG A 168 -8.18 -2.42 16.17
N ASP A 169 -8.61 -3.03 17.28
CA ASP A 169 -9.58 -4.13 17.25
C ASP A 169 -10.95 -3.64 16.76
N GLU A 170 -11.40 -2.47 17.24
CA GLU A 170 -12.63 -1.85 16.77
C GLU A 170 -12.55 -1.49 15.29
N ILE A 171 -11.44 -0.90 14.83
CA ILE A 171 -11.22 -0.61 13.41
C ILE A 171 -11.26 -1.88 12.56
N ILE A 172 -10.56 -2.93 12.98
CA ILE A 172 -10.54 -4.21 12.26
C ILE A 172 -11.95 -4.80 12.19
N LYS A 173 -12.67 -4.79 13.29
CA LYS A 173 -14.01 -5.35 13.36
C LYS A 173 -15.02 -4.54 12.53
N ASP A 174 -15.09 -3.23 12.74
CA ASP A 174 -16.20 -2.42 12.27
C ASP A 174 -15.94 -1.78 10.90
N VAL A 175 -14.67 -1.56 10.55
CA VAL A 175 -14.29 -0.97 9.24
C VAL A 175 -13.79 -2.04 8.28
N LEU A 176 -13.01 -3.01 8.75
CA LEU A 176 -12.37 -4.03 7.91
C LEU A 176 -13.09 -5.38 7.95
N ASN A 177 -14.24 -5.42 8.61
CA ASN A 177 -15.10 -6.62 8.70
C ASN A 177 -14.35 -7.87 9.22
N GLY A 178 -13.35 -7.66 10.08
CA GLY A 178 -12.49 -8.71 10.62
C GLY A 178 -11.39 -9.21 9.67
N GLU A 179 -11.23 -8.63 8.49
CA GLU A 179 -10.29 -9.09 7.44
C GLU A 179 -8.89 -8.44 7.55
N ALA A 180 -8.41 -8.25 8.77
CA ALA A 180 -7.06 -7.73 9.01
C ALA A 180 -6.50 -8.25 10.35
N THR A 181 -5.24 -7.97 10.59
CA THR A 181 -4.56 -8.16 11.87
C THR A 181 -3.97 -6.82 12.32
N LYS A 182 -3.80 -6.63 13.64
CA LYS A 182 -3.13 -5.45 14.15
C LYS A 182 -1.71 -5.34 13.58
N ALA A 183 -1.34 -4.16 13.17
CA ALA A 183 0.01 -3.81 12.80
C ALA A 183 0.57 -2.77 13.77
N THR A 184 1.79 -2.97 14.20
CA THR A 184 2.51 -2.06 15.12
C THR A 184 3.67 -1.36 14.41
N SER A 185 4.00 -1.83 13.21
CA SER A 185 5.08 -1.34 12.37
C SER A 185 4.74 -1.55 10.90
N ILE A 186 5.32 -0.73 10.03
CA ILE A 186 5.25 -0.94 8.57
C ILE A 186 5.98 -2.22 8.12
N ALA A 187 6.75 -2.84 9.02
CA ALA A 187 7.50 -4.06 8.76
C ALA A 187 6.76 -5.33 9.22
N ASP A 188 5.53 -5.21 9.76
CA ASP A 188 4.77 -6.37 10.21
C ASP A 188 4.63 -7.42 9.10
N GLY A 189 4.93 -8.69 9.46
CA GLY A 189 4.93 -9.80 8.51
C GLY A 189 6.16 -9.89 7.61
N LEU A 190 7.13 -9.00 7.74
CA LEU A 190 8.38 -9.00 6.98
C LEU A 190 9.52 -9.64 7.79
N PRO A 191 10.54 -10.23 7.14
CA PRO A 191 11.64 -10.92 7.83
C PRO A 191 12.49 -10.05 8.77
N TRP A 192 12.42 -8.73 8.61
CA TRP A 192 13.15 -7.75 9.44
C TRP A 192 12.25 -7.04 10.45
N TYR A 193 11.07 -7.56 10.71
CA TYR A 193 10.19 -7.05 11.75
C TYR A 193 10.85 -7.19 13.13
N ASN A 194 10.77 -6.14 13.94
CA ASN A 194 11.26 -6.15 15.32
C ASN A 194 10.10 -6.44 16.28
N GLU A 195 10.09 -7.62 16.87
CA GLU A 195 9.05 -8.07 17.81
C GLU A 195 8.98 -7.20 19.09
N GLU A 196 10.07 -6.49 19.46
CA GLU A 196 10.05 -5.57 20.58
C GLU A 196 9.11 -4.39 20.39
N THR A 197 8.71 -4.09 19.15
CA THR A 197 7.73 -3.06 18.81
C THR A 197 6.29 -3.56 18.86
N ALA A 198 6.07 -4.85 19.11
CA ALA A 198 4.75 -5.50 19.08
C ALA A 198 3.83 -5.07 20.24
N GLU A 199 4.42 -4.68 21.38
CA GLU A 199 3.65 -4.32 22.57
C GLU A 199 3.32 -2.83 22.56
N ILE A 200 2.23 -2.46 21.90
CA ILE A 200 1.64 -1.12 21.95
C ILE A 200 0.30 -1.23 22.67
N ALA A 201 0.07 -0.36 23.66
CA ALA A 201 -1.27 -0.20 24.24
C ALA A 201 -2.26 0.19 23.14
N ASP A 202 -3.49 -0.32 23.24
CA ASP A 202 -4.52 -0.16 22.23
C ASP A 202 -5.82 0.27 22.92
N GLY A 203 -6.46 1.34 22.45
CA GLY A 203 -7.65 1.88 23.08
C GLY A 203 -7.41 2.52 24.45
N ASP A 204 -6.16 2.82 24.82
CA ASP A 204 -5.81 3.39 26.14
C ASP A 204 -6.01 4.90 26.16
N ILE A 205 -7.26 5.31 26.25
CA ILE A 205 -7.63 6.73 26.29
C ILE A 205 -7.08 7.44 27.54
N GLU A 206 -7.07 6.79 28.70
CA GLU A 206 -6.58 7.41 29.93
C GLU A 206 -5.06 7.54 29.93
N GLY A 207 -4.32 6.55 29.41
CA GLY A 207 -2.89 6.66 29.18
C GLY A 207 -2.54 7.78 28.18
N ALA A 208 -3.32 7.91 27.12
CA ALA A 208 -3.16 8.99 26.14
C ALA A 208 -3.35 10.38 26.78
N LYS A 209 -4.40 10.57 27.59
CA LYS A 209 -4.63 11.80 28.34
C LYS A 209 -3.45 12.11 29.26
N LYS A 210 -2.95 11.13 29.99
CA LYS A 210 -1.81 11.29 30.89
C LYS A 210 -0.56 11.74 30.14
N ILE A 211 -0.24 11.12 29.00
CA ILE A 211 0.90 11.54 28.16
C ILE A 211 0.77 13.01 27.77
N LEU A 212 -0.44 13.44 27.37
CA LEU A 212 -0.68 14.82 26.96
C LEU A 212 -0.58 15.80 28.13
N ASP A 213 -1.12 15.43 29.29
CA ASP A 213 -1.05 16.25 30.51
C ASP A 213 0.40 16.46 30.98
N GLU A 214 1.20 15.39 31.00
CA GLU A 214 2.62 15.42 31.35
C GLU A 214 3.44 16.25 30.37
N ALA A 215 3.06 16.28 29.10
CA ALA A 215 3.69 17.09 28.06
C ALA A 215 3.20 18.54 28.03
N GLY A 216 2.26 18.93 28.90
CA GLY A 216 1.75 20.30 29.01
C GLY A 216 0.58 20.62 28.09
N TRP A 217 0.00 19.64 27.39
CA TRP A 217 -1.22 19.79 26.62
C TRP A 217 -2.44 19.76 27.53
N LYS A 218 -2.98 20.91 27.89
CA LYS A 218 -4.08 21.03 28.83
C LYS A 218 -5.44 21.11 28.13
N ALA A 219 -6.41 20.35 28.62
CA ALA A 219 -7.76 20.39 28.09
C ALA A 219 -8.41 21.77 28.39
N GLY A 220 -8.91 22.43 27.36
CA GLY A 220 -9.72 23.63 27.47
C GLY A 220 -11.14 23.34 27.95
N SER A 221 -11.93 24.36 28.16
CA SER A 221 -13.34 24.24 28.57
C SER A 221 -14.23 23.57 27.52
N ASP A 222 -13.79 23.56 26.28
CA ASP A 222 -14.44 22.91 25.13
C ASP A 222 -13.93 21.47 24.86
N GLY A 223 -13.02 20.97 25.71
CA GLY A 223 -12.43 19.65 25.59
C GLY A 223 -11.25 19.58 24.63
N ILE A 224 -10.95 20.62 23.88
CA ILE A 224 -9.79 20.67 22.98
C ILE A 224 -8.54 20.96 23.80
N ARG A 225 -7.44 20.25 23.49
CA ARG A 225 -6.19 20.46 24.20
C ARG A 225 -5.40 21.62 23.62
N GLU A 226 -4.73 22.37 24.50
CA GLU A 226 -3.94 23.53 24.12
C GLU A 226 -2.56 23.50 24.79
N LYS A 227 -1.54 23.94 24.05
CA LYS A 227 -0.18 24.14 24.53
C LYS A 227 0.48 25.24 23.70
N ASP A 228 1.06 26.24 24.36
CA ASP A 228 1.80 27.36 23.75
C ASP A 228 1.04 28.05 22.60
N GLY A 229 -0.26 28.15 22.73
CA GLY A 229 -1.14 28.76 21.73
C GLY A 229 -1.56 27.84 20.58
N LEU A 230 -1.07 26.62 20.54
CA LEU A 230 -1.50 25.58 19.59
C LEU A 230 -2.73 24.85 20.15
N ARG A 231 -3.63 24.46 19.28
CA ARG A 231 -4.83 23.65 19.60
C ARG A 231 -4.74 22.28 18.85
N ALA A 232 -4.96 21.17 19.56
CA ALA A 232 -4.84 19.80 19.05
C ALA A 232 -6.20 19.07 19.05
#